data_e17ed21bf86c29e1d5da1a59fdba8e30
#
_entry.id   e17ed21bf86c29e1d5da1a59fdba8e30
#
_cell.length_a   1.000
_cell.length_b   1.000
_cell.length_c   1.000
_cell.angle_alpha   90.00
_cell.angle_beta   90.00
_cell.angle_gamma   90.00
#
_symmetry.space_group_name_H-M   'P 1'
#
loop_
_entity.id
_entity.type
_entity.pdbx_description
1 polymer ?
#
loop_
_entity_poly.entity_id
_entity_poly.type
_entity_poly.pdbx_seq_one_letter_code
_entity_poly.pdbx_strand_id
1 'polypeptide(L)'
;VVDINMGCPVPKVFKNGEGSALLGDMPLAEKIISACKKSGKRICVKFRTGISEDKKVTAEFAKMCEGAGADLLTVHGRTRDKYYSGEPDYREIAAAKRAVKIPVIANGGIFSDADAEKMLAETGADGVMVARAALYDPHIFAELTGKDAPRDIKRDVLAEIEDMLPFYGEKFTLVQMRKMTAFYTKGLRGSAEYRKRL
;
A
#
# COMPACT_ATOMS: atom_id res chain seq x y z
N VAL A 1 9.39 6.46 12.84
CA VAL A 1 8.68 6.98 11.65
C VAL A 1 7.21 7.13 11.99
N VAL A 2 6.57 8.19 11.51
CA VAL A 2 5.11 8.35 11.51
C VAL A 2 4.64 8.23 10.07
N ASP A 3 3.73 7.31 9.78
CA ASP A 3 3.13 7.14 8.45
C ASP A 3 1.66 7.60 8.49
N ILE A 4 1.33 8.64 7.71
CA ILE A 4 0.02 9.27 7.72
C ILE A 4 -0.80 8.73 6.55
N ASN A 5 -1.96 8.13 6.85
CA ASN A 5 -2.88 7.61 5.84
C ASN A 5 -3.80 8.70 5.32
N MET A 6 -3.53 9.20 4.13
CA MET A 6 -4.37 10.14 3.37
C MET A 6 -4.95 9.51 2.08
N GLY A 7 -5.06 8.17 2.05
CA GLY A 7 -5.50 7.43 0.86
C GLY A 7 -6.62 6.41 1.08
N CYS A 8 -7.08 6.17 2.30
CA CYS A 8 -8.14 5.19 2.58
C CYS A 8 -9.44 5.56 1.83
N PRO A 9 -9.97 4.69 0.94
CA PRO A 9 -11.14 5.02 0.13
C PRO A 9 -12.48 4.67 0.80
N VAL A 10 -12.44 3.97 1.95
CA VAL A 10 -13.61 3.38 2.59
C VAL A 10 -14.64 4.47 2.97
N PRO A 11 -15.95 4.29 2.64
CA PRO A 11 -16.97 5.31 2.85
C PRO A 11 -17.05 5.83 4.28
N LYS A 12 -16.91 4.95 5.28
CA LYS A 12 -16.93 5.34 6.70
C LYS A 12 -15.79 6.31 7.04
N VAL A 13 -14.57 6.02 6.59
CA VAL A 13 -13.38 6.88 6.81
C VAL A 13 -13.54 8.20 6.06
N PHE A 14 -13.93 8.13 4.79
CA PHE A 14 -14.11 9.30 3.94
C PHE A 14 -15.18 10.27 4.48
N LYS A 15 -16.33 9.77 4.94
CA LYS A 15 -17.41 10.59 5.50
C LYS A 15 -17.02 11.30 6.79
N ASN A 16 -16.04 10.78 7.52
CA ASN A 16 -15.49 11.42 8.71
C ASN A 16 -14.44 12.51 8.39
N GLY A 17 -14.17 12.81 7.13
CA GLY A 17 -13.10 13.74 6.73
C GLY A 17 -11.69 13.18 6.81
N GLU A 18 -11.55 11.85 6.90
CA GLU A 18 -10.27 11.14 7.09
C GLU A 18 -9.83 10.44 5.80
N GLY A 19 -8.57 9.97 5.80
CA GLY A 19 -8.02 9.20 4.68
C GLY A 19 -8.05 9.99 3.37
N SER A 20 -8.67 9.46 2.32
CA SER A 20 -8.72 10.13 1.01
C SER A 20 -9.61 11.40 0.97
N ALA A 21 -10.38 11.70 2.01
CA ALA A 21 -11.11 12.96 2.10
C ALA A 21 -10.16 14.17 2.19
N LEU A 22 -8.98 13.96 2.78
CA LEU A 22 -7.94 14.99 2.91
C LEU A 22 -7.38 15.47 1.56
N LEU A 23 -7.57 14.72 0.48
CA LEU A 23 -7.26 15.16 -0.89
C LEU A 23 -8.13 16.34 -1.34
N GLY A 24 -9.30 16.53 -0.73
CA GLY A 24 -10.19 17.67 -0.95
C GLY A 24 -10.03 18.80 0.08
N ASP A 25 -9.19 18.60 1.10
CA ASP A 25 -8.93 19.60 2.15
C ASP A 25 -7.42 19.72 2.42
N MET A 26 -6.72 20.30 1.45
CA MET A 26 -5.26 20.51 1.55
C MET A 26 -4.84 21.32 2.78
N PRO A 27 -5.56 22.39 3.20
CA PRO A 27 -5.21 23.13 4.40
C PRO A 27 -5.25 22.28 5.67
N LEU A 28 -6.20 21.35 5.79
CA LEU A 28 -6.24 20.40 6.91
C LEU A 28 -5.12 19.36 6.82
N ALA A 29 -4.87 18.82 5.63
CA ALA A 29 -3.77 17.89 5.40
C ALA A 29 -2.41 18.50 5.78
N GLU A 30 -2.15 19.74 5.37
CA GLU A 30 -0.95 20.51 5.71
C GLU A 30 -0.78 20.68 7.23
N LYS A 31 -1.84 21.07 7.92
CA LYS A 31 -1.85 21.22 9.38
C LYS A 31 -1.52 19.89 10.10
N ILE A 32 -2.07 18.79 9.63
CA ILE A 32 -1.82 17.45 10.19
C ILE A 32 -0.34 17.09 10.03
N ILE A 33 0.23 17.21 8.81
CA ILE A 33 1.63 16.89 8.55
C ILE A 33 2.55 17.77 9.41
N SER A 34 2.32 19.09 9.42
CA SER A 34 3.10 20.05 10.20
C SER A 34 3.03 19.77 11.70
N ALA A 35 1.87 19.35 12.20
CA ALA A 35 1.72 18.97 13.60
C ALA A 35 2.51 17.70 13.93
N CYS A 36 2.44 16.66 13.05
CA CYS A 36 3.21 15.44 13.21
C CYS A 36 4.72 15.69 13.14
N LYS A 37 5.17 16.62 12.29
CA LYS A 37 6.60 16.98 12.15
C LYS A 37 7.21 17.52 13.44
N LYS A 38 6.41 18.18 14.28
CA LYS A 38 6.86 18.67 15.61
C LYS A 38 7.32 17.56 16.56
N SER A 39 6.96 16.29 16.25
CA SER A 39 7.45 15.13 17.04
C SER A 39 8.94 14.83 16.87
N GLY A 40 9.62 15.48 15.92
CA GLY A 40 11.00 15.18 15.54
C GLY A 40 11.20 13.86 14.81
N LYS A 41 10.12 13.14 14.49
CA LYS A 41 10.18 11.89 13.75
C LYS A 41 10.16 12.14 12.23
N ARG A 42 10.61 11.15 11.45
CA ARG A 42 10.40 11.14 10.00
C ARG A 42 8.91 10.97 9.71
N ILE A 43 8.40 11.76 8.79
CA ILE A 43 6.98 11.78 8.40
C ILE A 43 6.85 11.21 6.99
N CYS A 44 6.11 10.13 6.84
CA CYS A 44 5.70 9.57 5.57
C CYS A 44 4.22 9.86 5.33
N VAL A 45 3.85 10.13 4.09
CA VAL A 45 2.44 10.36 3.73
C VAL A 45 2.05 9.44 2.59
N LYS A 46 0.99 8.64 2.81
CA LYS A 46 0.44 7.79 1.76
C LYS A 46 -0.91 8.32 1.28
N PHE A 47 -1.03 8.57 -0.04
CA PHE A 47 -2.22 9.16 -0.63
C PHE A 47 -2.56 8.55 -2.01
N ARG A 48 -3.71 8.94 -2.57
CA ARG A 48 -4.20 8.57 -3.91
C ARG A 48 -4.11 9.76 -4.85
N THR A 49 -4.25 9.51 -6.16
CA THR A 49 -4.14 10.56 -7.20
C THR A 49 -5.24 11.63 -7.12
N GLY A 50 -6.35 11.33 -6.48
CA GLY A 50 -7.48 12.24 -6.31
C GLY A 50 -8.71 11.53 -5.75
N ILE A 51 -9.81 12.26 -5.65
CA ILE A 51 -11.13 11.73 -5.25
C ILE A 51 -11.79 11.03 -6.43
N SER A 52 -11.71 11.62 -7.62
CA SER A 52 -12.27 11.14 -8.90
C SER A 52 -11.39 11.60 -10.06
N GLU A 53 -11.65 11.10 -11.26
CA GLU A 53 -10.83 11.39 -12.45
C GLU A 53 -10.77 12.90 -12.79
N ASP A 54 -11.87 13.62 -12.56
CA ASP A 54 -11.99 15.06 -12.75
C ASP A 54 -11.43 15.89 -11.57
N LYS A 55 -11.05 15.22 -10.47
CA LYS A 55 -10.53 15.83 -9.24
C LYS A 55 -9.21 15.20 -8.81
N LYS A 56 -8.28 15.08 -9.77
CA LYS A 56 -6.89 14.68 -9.49
C LYS A 56 -6.11 15.88 -8.99
N VAL A 57 -5.31 15.65 -7.96
CA VAL A 57 -4.52 16.68 -7.25
C VAL A 57 -3.09 16.22 -6.98
N THR A 58 -2.62 15.21 -7.67
CA THR A 58 -1.42 14.43 -7.32
C THR A 58 -0.18 15.28 -7.13
N ALA A 59 0.19 16.08 -8.14
CA ALA A 59 1.40 16.90 -8.10
C ALA A 59 1.29 18.04 -7.09
N GLU A 60 0.12 18.68 -6.99
CA GLU A 60 -0.14 19.77 -6.08
C GLU A 60 -0.13 19.27 -4.63
N PHE A 61 -0.80 18.15 -4.36
CA PHE A 61 -0.81 17.51 -3.05
C PHE A 61 0.58 17.05 -2.62
N ALA A 62 1.38 16.48 -3.55
CA ALA A 62 2.76 16.09 -3.28
C ALA A 62 3.61 17.30 -2.85
N LYS A 63 3.53 18.44 -3.57
CA LYS A 63 4.24 19.68 -3.21
C LYS A 63 3.81 20.20 -1.83
N MET A 64 2.52 20.21 -1.55
CA MET A 64 2.01 20.61 -0.23
C MET A 64 2.57 19.70 0.87
N CYS A 65 2.57 18.38 0.67
CA CYS A 65 3.13 17.45 1.66
C CYS A 65 4.61 17.72 1.94
N GLU A 66 5.43 17.90 0.89
CA GLU A 66 6.85 18.24 1.05
C GLU A 66 7.02 19.57 1.79
N GLY A 67 6.28 20.63 1.40
CA GLY A 67 6.31 21.94 2.05
C GLY A 67 5.90 21.90 3.52
N ALA A 68 4.96 21.02 3.90
CA ALA A 68 4.52 20.79 5.27
C ALA A 68 5.51 19.96 6.12
N GLY A 69 6.57 19.41 5.49
CA GLY A 69 7.64 18.69 6.18
C GLY A 69 7.56 17.16 6.08
N ALA A 70 6.84 16.61 5.11
CA ALA A 70 6.95 15.18 4.79
C ALA A 70 8.37 14.83 4.32
N ASP A 71 8.86 13.66 4.73
CA ASP A 71 10.18 13.14 4.37
C ASP A 71 10.13 12.06 3.29
N LEU A 72 8.95 11.49 3.02
CA LEU A 72 8.70 10.47 2.00
C LEU A 72 7.22 10.46 1.62
N LEU A 73 6.94 10.22 0.35
CA LEU A 73 5.58 10.04 -0.16
C LEU A 73 5.36 8.63 -0.70
N THR A 74 4.17 8.09 -0.50
CA THR A 74 3.72 6.89 -1.20
C THR A 74 2.46 7.23 -2.00
N VAL A 75 2.52 7.08 -3.32
CA VAL A 75 1.43 7.46 -4.22
C VAL A 75 0.76 6.22 -4.80
N HIS A 76 -0.53 6.02 -4.47
CA HIS A 76 -1.34 5.00 -5.13
C HIS A 76 -1.91 5.55 -6.42
N GLY A 77 -1.53 4.97 -7.56
CA GLY A 77 -1.88 5.41 -8.91
C GLY A 77 -3.38 5.27 -9.29
N ARG A 78 -4.28 5.36 -8.33
CA ARG A 78 -5.74 5.32 -8.55
C ARG A 78 -6.43 6.40 -7.73
N THR A 79 -7.52 6.92 -8.27
CA THR A 79 -8.44 7.79 -7.52
C THR A 79 -9.23 7.03 -6.46
N ARG A 80 -9.83 7.74 -5.53
CA ARG A 80 -10.61 7.14 -4.43
C ARG A 80 -11.78 6.31 -4.95
N ASP A 81 -12.54 6.81 -5.92
CA ASP A 81 -13.75 6.20 -6.48
C ASP A 81 -13.47 4.89 -7.23
N LYS A 82 -12.26 4.73 -7.78
CA LYS A 82 -11.85 3.49 -8.46
C LYS A 82 -11.50 2.35 -7.51
N TYR A 83 -11.27 2.60 -6.25
CA TYR A 83 -10.82 1.57 -5.30
C TYR A 83 -9.61 0.76 -5.81
N TYR A 84 -9.87 -0.36 -6.49
CA TYR A 84 -8.88 -1.27 -7.07
C TYR A 84 -9.17 -1.59 -8.54
N SER A 85 -10.20 -0.97 -9.15
CA SER A 85 -10.56 -1.21 -10.53
C SER A 85 -9.65 -0.46 -11.50
N GLY A 86 -9.50 -0.99 -12.69
CA GLY A 86 -8.64 -0.45 -13.75
C GLY A 86 -7.14 -0.54 -13.42
N GLU A 87 -6.32 -0.03 -14.32
CA GLU A 87 -4.88 0.07 -14.14
C GLU A 87 -4.51 1.32 -13.32
N PRO A 88 -3.38 1.29 -12.58
CA PRO A 88 -2.86 2.49 -11.96
C PRO A 88 -2.39 3.50 -13.01
N ASP A 89 -2.61 4.77 -12.78
CA ASP A 89 -2.14 5.84 -13.65
C ASP A 89 -0.67 6.18 -13.30
N TYR A 90 0.25 5.63 -14.09
CA TYR A 90 1.69 5.85 -13.93
C TYR A 90 2.09 7.30 -14.19
N ARG A 91 1.36 8.02 -15.05
CA ARG A 91 1.63 9.43 -15.36
C ARG A 91 1.42 10.32 -14.14
N GLU A 92 0.40 10.02 -13.34
CA GLU A 92 0.12 10.71 -12.10
C GLU A 92 1.23 10.46 -11.05
N ILE A 93 1.71 9.21 -10.92
CA ILE A 93 2.83 8.89 -10.03
C ILE A 93 4.09 9.63 -10.49
N ALA A 94 4.39 9.61 -11.80
CA ALA A 94 5.50 10.35 -12.36
C ALA A 94 5.35 11.87 -12.16
N ALA A 95 4.14 12.41 -12.21
CA ALA A 95 3.88 13.82 -11.93
C ALA A 95 4.20 14.19 -10.47
N ALA A 96 3.81 13.33 -9.51
CA ALA A 96 4.22 13.50 -8.11
C ALA A 96 5.75 13.48 -7.96
N LYS A 97 6.42 12.49 -8.58
CA LYS A 97 7.89 12.37 -8.49
C LYS A 97 8.60 13.61 -9.04
N ARG A 98 8.15 14.13 -10.18
CA ARG A 98 8.74 15.36 -10.74
C ARG A 98 8.45 16.62 -9.93
N ALA A 99 7.39 16.59 -9.10
CA ALA A 99 6.93 17.75 -8.34
C ALA A 99 7.71 17.99 -7.05
N VAL A 100 8.41 16.97 -6.53
CA VAL A 100 9.10 16.99 -5.22
C VAL A 100 10.54 16.48 -5.32
N LYS A 101 11.33 16.80 -4.30
CA LYS A 101 12.73 16.35 -4.15
C LYS A 101 12.85 15.15 -3.21
N ILE A 102 11.88 14.98 -2.29
CA ILE A 102 11.85 13.86 -1.37
C ILE A 102 11.53 12.54 -2.10
N PRO A 103 11.90 11.37 -1.52
CA PRO A 103 11.60 10.09 -2.12
C PRO A 103 10.10 9.87 -2.34
N VAL A 104 9.77 9.28 -3.50
CA VAL A 104 8.41 8.87 -3.89
C VAL A 104 8.37 7.38 -4.13
N ILE A 105 7.50 6.69 -3.41
CA ILE A 105 7.23 5.26 -3.55
C ILE A 105 5.96 5.07 -4.37
N ALA A 106 6.08 4.33 -5.47
CA ALA A 106 4.95 4.00 -6.34
C ALA A 106 4.15 2.82 -5.79
N ASN A 107 2.82 2.92 -5.81
CA ASN A 107 1.94 1.88 -5.32
C ASN A 107 0.77 1.62 -6.28
N GLY A 108 0.41 0.34 -6.43
CA GLY A 108 -0.76 -0.12 -7.17
C GLY A 108 -0.43 -1.11 -8.28
N GLY A 109 -1.14 -2.25 -8.33
CA GLY A 109 -1.04 -3.20 -9.44
C GLY A 109 0.24 -4.03 -9.49
N ILE A 110 1.06 -4.07 -8.46
CA ILE A 110 2.31 -4.84 -8.43
C ILE A 110 2.01 -6.24 -7.91
N PHE A 111 2.16 -7.23 -8.78
CA PHE A 111 1.97 -8.65 -8.51
C PHE A 111 3.16 -9.51 -8.94
N SER A 112 4.15 -8.93 -9.61
CA SER A 112 5.35 -9.59 -10.10
C SER A 112 6.53 -8.63 -10.15
N ASP A 113 7.73 -9.16 -10.36
CA ASP A 113 8.94 -8.38 -10.61
C ASP A 113 8.80 -7.50 -11.85
N ALA A 114 8.26 -8.04 -12.94
CA ALA A 114 8.00 -7.28 -14.17
C ALA A 114 7.06 -6.09 -13.96
N ASP A 115 6.03 -6.20 -13.08
CA ASP A 115 5.17 -5.07 -12.74
C ASP A 115 5.94 -3.98 -11.99
N ALA A 116 6.84 -4.38 -11.09
CA ALA A 116 7.66 -3.44 -10.32
C ALA A 116 8.67 -2.72 -11.22
N GLU A 117 9.39 -3.45 -12.08
CA GLU A 117 10.32 -2.88 -13.05
C GLU A 117 9.63 -1.89 -13.99
N LYS A 118 8.48 -2.29 -14.56
CA LYS A 118 7.68 -1.42 -15.42
C LYS A 118 7.26 -0.14 -14.70
N MET A 119 6.76 -0.28 -13.46
CA MET A 119 6.34 0.87 -12.66
C MET A 119 7.51 1.82 -12.38
N LEU A 120 8.66 1.31 -11.99
CA LEU A 120 9.86 2.13 -11.75
C LEU A 120 10.33 2.83 -13.03
N ALA A 121 10.40 2.10 -14.16
CA ALA A 121 10.83 2.64 -15.44
C ALA A 121 9.91 3.77 -15.96
N GLU A 122 8.59 3.59 -15.85
CA GLU A 122 7.61 4.55 -16.37
C GLU A 122 7.38 5.75 -15.44
N THR A 123 7.57 5.58 -14.11
CA THR A 123 7.28 6.64 -13.14
C THR A 123 8.50 7.41 -12.67
N GLY A 124 9.69 6.81 -12.72
CA GLY A 124 10.91 7.34 -12.12
C GLY A 124 10.86 7.38 -10.59
N ALA A 125 9.94 6.64 -9.97
CA ALA A 125 9.83 6.56 -8.51
C ALA A 125 11.07 5.91 -7.89
N ASP A 126 11.34 6.22 -6.63
CA ASP A 126 12.53 5.74 -5.89
C ASP A 126 12.36 4.32 -5.34
N GLY A 127 11.16 3.78 -5.41
CA GLY A 127 10.84 2.43 -4.98
C GLY A 127 9.37 2.09 -5.20
N VAL A 128 9.00 0.87 -4.83
CA VAL A 128 7.62 0.38 -4.97
C VAL A 128 7.06 -0.11 -3.64
N MET A 129 5.74 0.00 -3.49
CA MET A 129 5.01 -0.58 -2.37
C MET A 129 4.10 -1.70 -2.87
N VAL A 130 4.37 -2.92 -2.42
CA VAL A 130 3.50 -4.07 -2.63
C VAL A 130 2.41 -4.11 -1.57
N ALA A 131 1.20 -4.53 -1.95
CA ALA A 131 0.09 -4.71 -1.02
C ALA A 131 -0.58 -6.08 -1.21
N ARG A 132 -1.57 -6.19 -2.11
CA ARG A 132 -2.37 -7.41 -2.27
C ARG A 132 -1.58 -8.64 -2.67
N ALA A 133 -0.50 -8.48 -3.45
CA ALA A 133 0.33 -9.61 -3.85
C ALA A 133 0.93 -10.35 -2.64
N ALA A 134 1.36 -9.62 -1.62
CA ALA A 134 1.91 -10.21 -0.39
C ALA A 134 0.89 -11.06 0.40
N LEU A 135 -0.43 -10.87 0.17
CA LEU A 135 -1.47 -11.75 0.74
C LEU A 135 -1.50 -13.13 0.08
N TYR A 136 -1.07 -13.22 -1.16
CA TYR A 136 -1.06 -14.46 -1.93
C TYR A 136 0.30 -15.13 -1.91
N ASP A 137 1.35 -14.32 -1.84
CA ASP A 137 2.73 -14.77 -1.84
C ASP A 137 3.63 -13.85 -1.02
N PRO A 138 3.99 -14.24 0.23
CA PRO A 138 4.89 -13.44 1.06
C PRO A 138 6.33 -13.39 0.51
N HIS A 139 6.71 -14.34 -0.37
CA HIS A 139 8.04 -14.38 -0.99
C HIS A 139 8.26 -13.32 -2.06
N ILE A 140 7.21 -12.62 -2.51
CA ILE A 140 7.30 -11.55 -3.52
C ILE A 140 8.40 -10.52 -3.18
N PHE A 141 8.63 -10.22 -1.90
CA PHE A 141 9.68 -9.29 -1.50
C PHE A 141 11.09 -9.83 -1.73
N ALA A 142 11.28 -11.14 -1.61
CA ALA A 142 12.55 -11.78 -1.94
C ALA A 142 12.77 -11.75 -3.46
N GLU A 143 11.77 -12.10 -4.25
CA GLU A 143 11.80 -12.04 -5.71
C GLU A 143 12.17 -10.63 -6.20
N LEU A 144 11.46 -9.60 -5.73
CA LEU A 144 11.71 -8.19 -6.06
C LEU A 144 13.10 -7.67 -5.65
N THR A 145 13.82 -8.40 -4.81
CA THR A 145 15.18 -8.06 -4.38
C THR A 145 16.24 -9.01 -4.93
N GLY A 146 15.88 -9.84 -5.91
CA GLY A 146 16.77 -10.79 -6.58
C GLY A 146 17.24 -11.93 -5.67
N LYS A 147 16.50 -12.25 -4.61
CA LYS A 147 16.80 -13.36 -3.71
C LYS A 147 15.98 -14.59 -4.12
N ASP A 148 16.65 -15.73 -4.20
CA ASP A 148 15.96 -17.00 -4.38
C ASP A 148 15.23 -17.38 -3.08
N ALA A 149 13.92 -17.51 -3.16
CA ALA A 149 13.07 -17.89 -2.04
C ALA A 149 11.97 -18.84 -2.55
N PRO A 150 12.29 -20.13 -2.70
CA PRO A 150 11.33 -21.10 -3.19
C PRO A 150 10.11 -21.16 -2.27
N ARG A 151 8.94 -21.07 -2.88
CA ARG A 151 7.66 -21.03 -2.19
C ARG A 151 7.34 -22.39 -1.59
N ASP A 152 7.18 -22.46 -0.28
CA ASP A 152 6.68 -23.61 0.48
C ASP A 152 5.51 -23.17 1.37
N ILE A 153 4.30 -23.27 0.84
CA ILE A 153 3.06 -22.79 1.50
C ILE A 153 2.86 -23.47 2.86
N LYS A 154 3.20 -24.75 2.98
CA LYS A 154 3.05 -25.46 4.27
C LYS A 154 3.97 -24.87 5.32
N ARG A 155 5.24 -24.69 4.97
CA ARG A 155 6.23 -24.07 5.86
C ARG A 155 5.82 -22.65 6.22
N ASP A 156 5.36 -21.85 5.25
CA ASP A 156 4.98 -20.45 5.45
C ASP A 156 3.79 -20.34 6.40
N VAL A 157 2.76 -21.16 6.22
CA VAL A 157 1.59 -21.21 7.11
C VAL A 157 1.98 -21.61 8.54
N LEU A 158 2.84 -22.63 8.68
CA LEU A 158 3.28 -23.09 10.00
C LEU A 158 4.14 -22.04 10.70
N ALA A 159 5.07 -21.41 10.00
CA ALA A 159 5.91 -20.34 10.54
C ALA A 159 5.07 -19.14 11.01
N GLU A 160 4.09 -18.71 10.22
CA GLU A 160 3.20 -17.59 10.60
C GLU A 160 2.34 -17.95 11.83
N ILE A 161 1.88 -19.21 11.95
CA ILE A 161 1.18 -19.69 13.16
C ILE A 161 2.12 -19.61 14.37
N GLU A 162 3.34 -20.14 14.27
CA GLU A 162 4.33 -20.13 15.34
C GLU A 162 4.66 -18.70 15.79
N ASP A 163 4.83 -17.78 14.86
CA ASP A 163 5.11 -16.36 15.14
C ASP A 163 3.92 -15.64 15.82
N MET A 164 2.69 -15.98 15.46
CA MET A 164 1.49 -15.33 16.00
C MET A 164 1.08 -15.86 17.39
N LEU A 165 1.29 -17.14 17.65
CA LEU A 165 0.82 -17.80 18.90
C LEU A 165 1.24 -17.09 20.19
N PRO A 166 2.51 -16.65 20.36
CA PRO A 166 2.95 -16.00 21.59
C PRO A 166 2.27 -14.65 21.88
N PHE A 167 1.79 -13.96 20.82
CA PHE A 167 1.22 -12.62 20.95
C PHE A 167 -0.30 -12.62 21.04
N TYR A 168 -0.96 -13.52 20.32
CA TYR A 168 -2.42 -13.49 20.14
C TYR A 168 -3.15 -14.69 20.76
N GLY A 169 -2.43 -15.73 21.15
CA GLY A 169 -3.01 -16.98 21.63
C GLY A 169 -3.65 -17.84 20.52
N GLU A 170 -3.95 -19.07 20.85
CA GLU A 170 -4.36 -20.11 19.89
C GLU A 170 -5.63 -19.74 19.12
N LYS A 171 -6.70 -19.39 19.82
CA LYS A 171 -8.02 -19.14 19.21
C LYS A 171 -7.97 -18.03 18.15
N PHE A 172 -7.33 -16.90 18.46
CA PHE A 172 -7.23 -15.78 17.53
C PHE A 172 -6.34 -16.14 16.34
N THR A 173 -5.18 -16.74 16.61
CA THR A 173 -4.22 -17.17 15.56
C THR A 173 -4.90 -18.11 14.57
N LEU A 174 -5.57 -19.17 15.01
CA LEU A 174 -6.22 -20.11 14.11
C LEU A 174 -7.33 -19.46 13.26
N VAL A 175 -8.11 -18.56 13.84
CA VAL A 175 -9.14 -17.81 13.08
C VAL A 175 -8.52 -16.93 11.99
N GLN A 176 -7.42 -16.24 12.27
CA GLN A 176 -6.73 -15.43 11.26
C GLN A 176 -6.07 -16.30 10.20
N MET A 177 -5.44 -17.39 10.61
CA MET A 177 -4.72 -18.28 9.69
C MET A 177 -5.66 -19.05 8.74
N ARG A 178 -6.92 -19.26 9.06
CA ARG A 178 -7.93 -19.73 8.08
C ARG A 178 -8.01 -18.82 6.88
N LYS A 179 -8.07 -17.51 7.12
CA LYS A 179 -8.14 -16.49 6.06
C LYS A 179 -6.83 -16.43 5.27
N MET A 180 -5.69 -16.44 5.95
CA MET A 180 -4.37 -16.37 5.30
C MET A 180 -4.11 -17.62 4.45
N THR A 181 -4.40 -18.81 4.97
CA THR A 181 -4.27 -20.07 4.23
C THR A 181 -5.15 -20.07 2.98
N ALA A 182 -6.36 -19.48 3.06
CA ALA A 182 -7.22 -19.34 1.88
C ALA A 182 -6.60 -18.43 0.80
N PHE A 183 -5.86 -17.38 1.17
CA PHE A 183 -5.13 -16.55 0.24
C PHE A 183 -3.90 -17.30 -0.35
N TYR A 184 -3.08 -17.92 0.48
CA TYR A 184 -1.87 -18.64 0.05
C TYR A 184 -2.16 -19.80 -0.89
N THR A 185 -3.31 -20.45 -0.72
CA THR A 185 -3.73 -21.59 -1.57
C THR A 185 -4.53 -21.17 -2.80
N LYS A 186 -4.79 -19.88 -2.99
CA LYS A 186 -5.57 -19.40 -4.15
C LYS A 186 -4.86 -19.74 -5.46
N GLY A 187 -5.62 -20.34 -6.39
CA GLY A 187 -5.10 -20.76 -7.70
C GLY A 187 -4.45 -22.16 -7.73
N LEU A 188 -4.22 -22.78 -6.58
CA LEU A 188 -3.70 -24.15 -6.54
C LEU A 188 -4.78 -25.19 -6.88
N ARG A 189 -4.37 -26.30 -7.48
CA ARG A 189 -5.25 -27.44 -7.76
C ARG A 189 -5.85 -27.95 -6.44
N GLY A 190 -7.16 -28.11 -6.39
CA GLY A 190 -7.87 -28.58 -5.18
C GLY A 190 -8.10 -27.53 -4.10
N SER A 191 -7.63 -26.29 -4.27
CA SER A 191 -7.76 -25.23 -3.26
C SER A 191 -9.20 -24.92 -2.84
N ALA A 192 -10.18 -25.12 -3.72
CA ALA A 192 -11.60 -24.92 -3.39
C ALA A 192 -12.09 -25.92 -2.32
N GLU A 193 -11.60 -27.15 -2.36
CA GLU A 193 -11.93 -28.18 -1.37
C GLU A 193 -11.24 -27.92 -0.04
N TYR A 194 -9.95 -27.55 -0.07
CA TYR A 194 -9.24 -27.13 1.15
C TYR A 194 -9.98 -26.00 1.88
N ARG A 195 -10.42 -24.96 1.15
CA ARG A 195 -11.16 -23.85 1.74
C ARG A 195 -12.49 -24.19 2.38
N LYS A 196 -13.10 -25.31 1.98
CA LYS A 196 -14.35 -25.80 2.65
C LYS A 196 -14.06 -26.45 4.00
N ARG A 197 -12.82 -26.88 4.25
CA ARG A 197 -12.40 -27.54 5.49
C ARG A 197 -11.77 -26.56 6.50
N LEU A 198 -11.45 -25.35 6.08
CA LEU A 198 -10.93 -24.27 6.94
C LEU A 198 -12.08 -23.56 7.67
#